data_5b2d89d7c23c8f45ca4d3d21309c2388
#
_entry.id   5b2d89d7c23c8f45ca4d3d21309c2388
#
_cell.length_a   1.000
_cell.length_b   1.000
_cell.length_c   1.000
_cell.angle_alpha   90.00
_cell.angle_beta   90.00
_cell.angle_gamma   90.00
#
_symmetry.space_group_name_H-M   'P 1'
#
loop_
_entity.id
_entity.type
_entity.pdbx_description
1 polymer ?
#
loop_
_entity_poly.entity_id
_entity_poly.type
_entity_poly.pdbx_seq_one_letter_code
_entity_poly.pdbx_strand_id
1 'polypeptide(L)'
;MRYPLEIELRPSRLMLLANAAIHVIAAFAFVRSSLPLLLVIVAVGWLVVSLRETVRIERDKAGVRLTLEEGGELRVAPMGDPRRVVYGAAEGSCADFGWVVWIHWRGARVRGAKVRPLVGAMMLVRGNLNQGDWRGLKIWLRHKVDAAQTHTSGDAAPARRLS
;
A
#
# COMPACT_ATOMS: atom_id res chain seq x y z
N MET A 1 9.37 4.29 21.75
CA MET A 1 8.84 3.15 20.98
C MET A 1 9.90 2.09 20.87
N ARG A 2 9.57 0.80 20.99
CA ARG A 2 10.54 -0.28 20.77
C ARG A 2 10.38 -0.78 19.33
N TYR A 3 11.45 -0.85 18.58
CA TYR A 3 11.50 -1.49 17.27
C TYR A 3 12.04 -2.91 17.42
N PRO A 4 11.65 -3.86 16.51
CA PRO A 4 10.76 -3.68 15.36
C PRO A 4 9.28 -3.51 15.77
N LEU A 5 8.51 -2.72 15.01
CA LEU A 5 7.08 -2.57 15.18
C LEU A 5 6.36 -3.57 14.25
N GLU A 6 5.71 -4.56 14.84
CA GLU A 6 4.92 -5.54 14.08
C GLU A 6 3.46 -5.09 14.02
N ILE A 7 2.93 -5.01 12.80
CA ILE A 7 1.57 -4.58 12.51
C ILE A 7 0.87 -5.68 11.73
N GLU A 8 -0.27 -6.14 12.22
CA GLU A 8 -1.14 -7.08 11.51
C GLU A 8 -2.25 -6.32 10.79
N LEU A 9 -2.31 -6.48 9.47
CA LEU A 9 -3.31 -5.84 8.64
C LEU A 9 -4.64 -6.60 8.68
N ARG A 10 -5.73 -5.81 8.60
CA ARG A 10 -7.10 -6.31 8.54
C ARG A 10 -7.83 -5.69 7.36
N PRO A 11 -8.79 -6.38 6.75
CA PRO A 11 -9.63 -5.77 5.71
C PRO A 11 -10.48 -4.66 6.33
N SER A 12 -10.50 -3.51 5.69
CA SER A 12 -11.30 -2.37 6.13
C SER A 12 -12.74 -2.49 5.63
N ARG A 13 -13.69 -2.67 6.55
CA ARG A 13 -15.12 -2.69 6.22
C ARG A 13 -15.57 -1.38 5.59
N LEU A 14 -15.02 -0.25 6.05
CA LEU A 14 -15.35 1.07 5.50
C LEU A 14 -14.94 1.18 4.03
N MET A 15 -13.74 0.70 3.67
CA MET A 15 -13.28 0.69 2.28
C MET A 15 -14.15 -0.21 1.40
N LEU A 16 -14.53 -1.39 1.90
CA LEU A 16 -15.42 -2.30 1.17
C LEU A 16 -16.78 -1.67 0.92
N LEU A 17 -17.38 -1.04 1.94
CA LEU A 17 -18.67 -0.37 1.82
C LEU A 17 -18.61 0.85 0.89
N ALA A 18 -17.60 1.70 1.04
CA ALA A 18 -17.42 2.87 0.19
C ALA A 18 -17.24 2.46 -1.29
N ASN A 19 -16.44 1.44 -1.55
CA ASN A 19 -16.25 0.93 -2.90
C ASN A 19 -17.53 0.33 -3.49
N ALA A 20 -18.26 -0.47 -2.71
CA ALA A 20 -19.55 -1.01 -3.13
C ALA A 20 -20.54 0.12 -3.45
N ALA A 21 -20.62 1.14 -2.61
CA ALA A 21 -21.52 2.28 -2.82
C ALA A 21 -21.18 3.04 -4.12
N ILE A 22 -19.90 3.32 -4.38
CA ILE A 22 -19.47 3.98 -5.62
C ILE A 22 -19.86 3.15 -6.84
N HIS A 23 -19.66 1.84 -6.82
CA HIS A 23 -20.02 0.96 -7.95
C HIS A 23 -21.52 0.88 -8.17
N VAL A 24 -22.31 0.84 -7.09
CA VAL A 24 -23.79 0.86 -7.19
C VAL A 24 -24.29 2.19 -7.79
N ILE A 25 -23.74 3.34 -7.32
CA ILE A 25 -24.08 4.66 -7.87
C ILE A 25 -23.71 4.73 -9.35
N ALA A 26 -22.50 4.27 -9.72
CA ALA A 26 -22.06 4.26 -11.12
C ALA A 26 -22.95 3.35 -11.99
N ALA A 27 -23.30 2.16 -11.52
CA ALA A 27 -24.18 1.25 -12.24
C ALA A 27 -25.57 1.87 -12.45
N PHE A 28 -26.12 2.51 -11.41
CA PHE A 28 -27.40 3.22 -11.51
C PHE A 28 -27.32 4.37 -12.52
N ALA A 29 -26.24 5.13 -12.54
CA ALA A 29 -26.04 6.20 -13.51
C ALA A 29 -26.00 5.68 -14.95
N PHE A 30 -25.34 4.54 -15.21
CA PHE A 30 -25.32 3.90 -16.53
C PHE A 30 -26.70 3.42 -16.95
N VAL A 31 -27.46 2.77 -16.05
CA VAL A 31 -28.82 2.30 -16.35
C VAL A 31 -29.78 3.45 -16.66
N ARG A 32 -29.57 4.62 -16.04
CA ARG A 32 -30.39 5.83 -16.28
C ARG A 32 -29.94 6.65 -17.48
N SER A 33 -28.79 6.32 -18.08
CA SER A 33 -28.28 7.04 -19.23
C SER A 33 -29.02 6.66 -20.52
N SER A 34 -28.99 7.54 -21.50
CA SER A 34 -29.53 7.30 -22.86
C SER A 34 -28.60 6.47 -23.76
N LEU A 35 -27.64 5.78 -23.20
CA LEU A 35 -26.68 4.96 -23.94
C LEU A 35 -27.37 3.73 -24.56
N PRO A 36 -26.89 3.24 -25.70
CA PRO A 36 -27.34 1.97 -26.27
C PRO A 36 -27.21 0.84 -25.25
N LEU A 37 -28.21 -0.03 -25.20
CA LEU A 37 -28.30 -1.13 -24.20
C LEU A 37 -27.02 -1.98 -24.16
N LEU A 38 -26.40 -2.26 -25.30
CA LEU A 38 -25.15 -3.02 -25.36
C LEU A 38 -24.02 -2.36 -24.56
N LEU A 39 -23.88 -1.03 -24.67
CA LEU A 39 -22.86 -0.29 -23.93
C LEU A 39 -23.14 -0.29 -22.44
N VAL A 40 -24.40 -0.19 -22.03
CA VAL A 40 -24.81 -0.29 -20.62
C VAL A 40 -24.43 -1.66 -20.04
N ILE A 41 -24.73 -2.74 -20.76
CA ILE A 41 -24.38 -4.12 -20.33
C ILE A 41 -22.86 -4.26 -20.17
N VAL A 42 -22.08 -3.80 -21.14
CA VAL A 42 -20.61 -3.86 -21.07
C VAL A 42 -20.09 -3.03 -19.88
N ALA A 43 -20.59 -1.81 -19.69
CA ALA A 43 -20.16 -0.95 -18.60
C ALA A 43 -20.49 -1.54 -17.23
N VAL A 44 -21.69 -2.05 -17.03
CA VAL A 44 -22.10 -2.70 -15.78
C VAL A 44 -21.29 -3.97 -15.53
N GLY A 45 -21.06 -4.79 -16.58
CA GLY A 45 -20.20 -5.97 -16.51
C GLY A 45 -18.78 -5.62 -16.04
N TRP A 46 -18.20 -4.55 -16.59
CA TRP A 46 -16.88 -4.05 -16.17
C TRP A 46 -16.87 -3.56 -14.72
N LEU A 47 -17.92 -2.86 -14.28
CA LEU A 47 -18.06 -2.46 -12.88
C LEU A 47 -18.08 -3.65 -11.93
N VAL A 48 -18.79 -4.73 -12.29
CA VAL A 48 -18.82 -5.96 -11.48
C VAL A 48 -17.43 -6.58 -11.36
N VAL A 49 -16.69 -6.68 -12.47
CA VAL A 49 -15.32 -7.21 -12.47
C VAL A 49 -14.40 -6.33 -11.61
N SER A 50 -14.47 -5.01 -11.78
CA SER A 50 -13.71 -4.03 -11.00
C SER A 50 -14.00 -4.14 -9.50
N LEU A 51 -15.28 -4.24 -9.11
CA LEU A 51 -15.68 -4.42 -7.73
C LEU A 51 -15.13 -5.72 -7.12
N ARG A 52 -15.22 -6.83 -7.85
CA ARG A 52 -14.68 -8.13 -7.41
C ARG A 52 -13.18 -8.04 -7.15
N GLU A 53 -12.43 -7.42 -8.04
CA GLU A 53 -10.98 -7.29 -7.90
C GLU A 53 -10.63 -6.39 -6.70
N THR A 54 -11.32 -5.28 -6.51
CA THR A 54 -11.11 -4.41 -5.35
C THR A 54 -11.42 -5.12 -4.03
N VAL A 55 -12.52 -5.88 -3.98
CA VAL A 55 -12.87 -6.70 -2.80
C VAL A 55 -11.81 -7.75 -2.53
N ARG A 56 -11.28 -8.38 -3.59
CA ARG A 56 -10.19 -9.36 -3.47
C ARG A 56 -8.93 -8.73 -2.89
N ILE A 57 -8.47 -7.61 -3.47
CA ILE A 57 -7.29 -6.88 -2.99
C ILE A 57 -7.43 -6.50 -1.51
N GLU A 58 -8.62 -6.04 -1.10
CA GLU A 58 -8.86 -5.66 0.30
C GLU A 58 -8.88 -6.89 1.23
N ARG A 59 -9.42 -8.02 0.77
CA ARG A 59 -9.42 -9.28 1.53
C ARG A 59 -8.02 -9.89 1.63
N ASP A 60 -7.21 -9.76 0.61
CA ASP A 60 -5.84 -10.27 0.58
C ASP A 60 -4.91 -9.55 1.58
N LYS A 61 -5.35 -8.39 2.12
CA LYS A 61 -4.67 -7.73 3.26
C LYS A 61 -4.85 -8.48 4.58
N ALA A 62 -5.85 -9.36 4.70
CA ALA A 62 -6.12 -10.08 5.92
C ALA A 62 -4.90 -10.94 6.35
N GLY A 63 -4.39 -10.69 7.56
CA GLY A 63 -3.27 -11.42 8.13
C GLY A 63 -1.90 -11.12 7.50
N VAL A 64 -1.80 -10.12 6.62
CA VAL A 64 -0.48 -9.61 6.19
C VAL A 64 0.19 -8.95 7.39
N ARG A 65 1.42 -9.36 7.68
CA ARG A 65 2.25 -8.74 8.70
C ARG A 65 3.21 -7.75 8.06
N LEU A 66 3.16 -6.54 8.59
CA LEU A 66 4.07 -5.47 8.24
C LEU A 66 5.02 -5.25 9.43
N THR A 67 6.29 -5.50 9.24
CA THR A 67 7.32 -5.23 10.26
C THR A 67 8.09 -3.99 9.83
N LEU A 68 8.10 -2.97 10.69
CA LEU A 68 8.78 -1.70 10.46
C LEU A 68 10.03 -1.66 11.34
N GLU A 69 11.19 -1.47 10.72
CA GLU A 69 12.48 -1.46 11.38
C GLU A 69 12.94 -0.02 11.70
N GLU A 70 13.90 0.07 12.58
CA GLU A 70 14.43 1.36 13.03
C GLU A 70 15.11 2.16 11.93
N GLY A 71 15.75 1.49 10.97
CA GLY A 71 16.47 2.09 9.84
C GLY A 71 15.60 2.63 8.69
N GLY A 72 14.26 2.53 8.80
CA GLY A 72 13.37 2.88 7.68
C GLY A 72 13.09 1.69 6.74
N GLU A 73 13.61 0.52 7.09
CA GLU A 73 13.33 -0.71 6.37
C GLU A 73 11.95 -1.25 6.75
N LEU A 74 11.30 -1.90 5.79
CA LEU A 74 10.02 -2.54 6.00
C LEU A 74 10.05 -3.97 5.47
N ARG A 75 9.37 -4.86 6.17
CA ARG A 75 9.18 -6.24 5.80
C ARG A 75 7.69 -6.52 5.66
N VAL A 76 7.29 -7.01 4.49
CA VAL A 76 5.91 -7.42 4.21
C VAL A 76 5.86 -8.93 4.12
N ALA A 77 5.16 -9.57 5.04
CA ALA A 77 4.98 -11.02 5.11
C ALA A 77 3.50 -11.37 4.93
N PRO A 78 3.09 -11.96 3.79
CA PRO A 78 1.74 -12.48 3.63
C PRO A 78 1.49 -13.65 4.58
N MET A 79 0.25 -13.78 5.06
CA MET A 79 -0.12 -14.89 5.92
C MET A 79 0.03 -16.23 5.19
N GLY A 80 0.66 -17.22 5.85
CA GLY A 80 0.72 -18.61 5.37
C GLY A 80 1.81 -18.94 4.37
N ASP A 81 2.55 -17.99 3.83
CA ASP A 81 3.67 -18.29 2.93
C ASP A 81 4.96 -17.52 3.31
N PRO A 82 5.84 -18.12 4.14
CA PRO A 82 7.09 -17.50 4.53
C PRO A 82 8.06 -17.28 3.37
N ARG A 83 7.79 -17.91 2.21
CA ARG A 83 8.64 -17.73 1.00
C ARG A 83 8.30 -16.46 0.21
N ARG A 84 7.20 -15.78 0.55
CA ARG A 84 6.76 -14.54 -0.10
C ARG A 84 7.09 -13.27 0.67
N VAL A 85 7.99 -13.37 1.61
CA VAL A 85 8.44 -12.20 2.37
C VAL A 85 9.17 -11.24 1.43
N VAL A 86 8.75 -9.98 1.46
CA VAL A 86 9.38 -8.88 0.73
C VAL A 86 10.10 -8.01 1.75
N TYR A 87 11.38 -7.80 1.53
CA TYR A 87 12.18 -6.84 2.27
C TYR A 87 12.35 -5.61 1.40
N GLY A 88 12.14 -4.44 1.96
CA GLY A 88 12.27 -3.19 1.23
C GLY A 88 12.58 -2.02 2.14
N ALA A 89 13.10 -0.97 1.54
CA ALA A 89 13.20 0.32 2.18
C ALA A 89 12.03 1.21 1.73
N ALA A 90 11.44 1.94 2.66
CA ALA A 90 10.42 2.92 2.32
C ALA A 90 11.05 4.02 1.45
N GLU A 91 10.44 4.30 0.31
CA GLU A 91 10.86 5.40 -0.55
C GLU A 91 10.18 6.71 -0.14
N GLY A 92 10.81 7.81 -0.51
CA GLY A 92 10.35 9.16 -0.18
C GLY A 92 9.00 9.59 -0.77
N SER A 93 8.34 8.72 -1.53
CA SER A 93 6.98 8.95 -2.04
C SER A 93 5.88 8.47 -1.09
N CYS A 94 6.22 8.13 0.17
CA CYS A 94 5.21 7.83 1.17
C CYS A 94 4.43 9.10 1.54
N ALA A 95 3.09 9.02 1.59
CA ALA A 95 2.22 10.14 1.90
C ALA A 95 1.25 9.81 3.03
N ASP A 96 1.15 10.74 4.00
CA ASP A 96 0.18 10.70 5.11
C ASP A 96 -0.92 11.72 4.86
N PHE A 97 -2.11 11.26 4.51
CA PHE A 97 -3.31 12.08 4.33
C PHE A 97 -4.19 12.14 5.60
N GLY A 98 -3.65 11.75 6.76
CA GLY A 98 -4.36 11.75 8.03
C GLY A 98 -5.14 10.47 8.29
N TRP A 99 -6.10 10.11 7.46
CA TRP A 99 -6.93 8.89 7.56
C TRP A 99 -6.53 7.79 6.57
N VAL A 100 -5.70 8.15 5.58
CA VAL A 100 -5.08 7.25 4.59
C VAL A 100 -3.58 7.46 4.61
N VAL A 101 -2.84 6.39 4.53
CA VAL A 101 -1.39 6.36 4.36
C VAL A 101 -1.08 5.60 3.09
N TRP A 102 -0.27 6.18 2.23
CA TRP A 102 0.29 5.54 1.07
C TRP A 102 1.74 5.21 1.34
N ILE A 103 2.07 3.92 1.34
CA ILE A 103 3.44 3.45 1.54
C ILE A 103 3.94 2.94 0.20
N HIS A 104 5.02 3.51 -0.26
CA HIS A 104 5.75 3.05 -1.43
C HIS A 104 7.11 2.52 -0.99
N TRP A 105 7.51 1.36 -1.52
CA TRP A 105 8.80 0.77 -1.17
C TRP A 105 9.48 0.17 -2.38
N ARG A 106 10.80 0.25 -2.38
CA ARG A 106 11.67 -0.49 -3.27
C ARG A 106 12.38 -1.56 -2.47
N GLY A 107 12.32 -2.78 -2.94
CA GLY A 107 12.89 -3.90 -2.21
C GLY A 107 13.22 -5.06 -3.10
N ALA A 108 13.49 -6.18 -2.48
CA ALA A 108 13.79 -7.42 -3.17
C ALA A 108 12.94 -8.55 -2.59
N ARG A 109 12.43 -9.39 -3.49
CA ARG A 109 11.87 -10.69 -3.11
C ARG A 109 12.96 -11.72 -3.15
N VAL A 110 13.24 -12.31 -2.02
CA VAL A 110 14.15 -13.45 -1.92
C VAL A 110 13.35 -14.74 -2.13
N ARG A 111 13.64 -15.46 -3.21
CA ARG A 111 13.06 -16.79 -3.47
C ARG A 111 14.19 -17.78 -3.71
N GLY A 112 14.62 -18.47 -2.65
CA GLY A 112 15.82 -19.29 -2.67
C GLY A 112 17.08 -18.43 -2.97
N ALA A 113 17.91 -18.85 -3.91
CA ALA A 113 19.11 -18.10 -4.32
C ALA A 113 18.83 -16.94 -5.29
N LYS A 114 17.58 -16.73 -5.74
CA LYS A 114 17.22 -15.68 -6.71
C LYS A 114 16.64 -14.47 -5.99
N VAL A 115 17.29 -13.33 -6.13
CA VAL A 115 16.82 -12.02 -5.69
C VAL A 115 16.22 -11.30 -6.89
N ARG A 116 14.95 -10.91 -6.80
CA ARG A 116 14.30 -10.09 -7.83
C ARG A 116 13.96 -8.74 -7.24
N PRO A 117 14.37 -7.64 -7.89
CA PRO A 117 13.93 -6.32 -7.46
C PRO A 117 12.40 -6.23 -7.55
N LEU A 118 11.79 -5.66 -6.55
CA LEU A 118 10.35 -5.48 -6.45
C LEU A 118 10.06 -4.04 -6.01
N VAL A 119 9.25 -3.36 -6.78
CA VAL A 119 8.64 -2.10 -6.37
C VAL A 119 7.24 -2.43 -5.91
N GLY A 120 6.88 -1.98 -4.73
CA GLY A 120 5.55 -2.21 -4.16
C GLY A 120 4.94 -0.92 -3.65
N ALA A 121 3.62 -0.89 -3.65
CA ALA A 121 2.85 0.19 -3.05
C ALA A 121 1.67 -0.40 -2.30
N MET A 122 1.32 0.20 -1.18
CA MET A 122 0.18 -0.21 -0.39
C MET A 122 -0.54 1.02 0.17
N MET A 123 -1.83 1.06 -0.05
CA MET A 123 -2.70 2.03 0.58
C MET A 123 -3.28 1.42 1.85
N LEU A 124 -3.06 2.07 2.97
CA LEU A 124 -3.60 1.71 4.26
C LEU A 124 -4.56 2.80 4.73
N VAL A 125 -5.73 2.41 5.14
CA VAL A 125 -6.68 3.28 5.82
C VAL A 125 -6.71 2.95 7.30
N ARG A 126 -7.14 3.90 8.11
CA ARG A 126 -7.23 3.70 9.57
C ARG A 126 -7.97 2.42 9.98
N GLY A 127 -8.95 1.97 9.17
CA GLY A 127 -9.68 0.73 9.42
C GLY A 127 -8.92 -0.57 9.15
N ASN A 128 -7.73 -0.49 8.51
CA ASN A 128 -6.88 -1.66 8.27
C ASN A 128 -6.02 -2.04 9.49
N LEU A 129 -5.91 -1.15 10.49
CA LEU A 129 -5.05 -1.33 11.66
C LEU A 129 -5.82 -1.07 12.96
N ASN A 130 -5.27 -1.54 14.07
CA ASN A 130 -5.73 -1.08 15.36
C ASN A 130 -5.24 0.35 15.64
N GLN A 131 -5.78 1.01 16.66
CA GLN A 131 -5.49 2.42 16.95
C GLN A 131 -4.03 2.65 17.39
N GLY A 132 -3.42 1.69 18.08
CA GLY A 132 -2.02 1.75 18.52
C GLY A 132 -1.07 1.65 17.33
N ASP A 133 -1.29 0.65 16.46
CA ASP A 133 -0.49 0.42 15.27
C ASP A 133 -0.60 1.58 14.28
N TRP A 134 -1.79 2.16 14.14
CA TRP A 134 -1.99 3.36 13.31
C TRP A 134 -1.14 4.53 13.76
N ARG A 135 -1.10 4.80 15.07
CA ARG A 135 -0.24 5.84 15.63
C ARG A 135 1.24 5.52 15.42
N GLY A 136 1.63 4.27 15.66
CA GLY A 136 2.98 3.78 15.47
C GLY A 136 3.47 3.95 14.03
N LEU A 137 2.66 3.55 13.06
CA LEU A 137 2.93 3.71 11.64
C LEU A 137 3.14 5.18 11.26
N LYS A 138 2.28 6.08 11.74
CA LYS A 138 2.40 7.52 11.43
C LYS A 138 3.66 8.14 12.02
N ILE A 139 4.03 7.76 13.24
CA ILE A 139 5.27 8.21 13.88
C ILE A 139 6.47 7.70 13.08
N TRP A 140 6.46 6.42 12.69
CA TRP A 140 7.53 5.83 11.90
C TRP A 140 7.71 6.53 10.55
N LEU A 141 6.61 6.81 9.83
CA LEU A 141 6.66 7.53 8.56
C LEU A 141 7.29 8.91 8.69
N ARG A 142 6.91 9.70 9.69
CA ARG A 142 7.42 11.05 9.90
C ARG A 142 8.92 11.08 10.25
N HIS A 143 9.37 10.15 11.07
CA HIS A 143 10.74 10.22 11.62
C HIS A 143 11.75 9.40 10.84
N LYS A 144 11.31 8.35 10.13
CA LYS A 144 12.24 7.42 9.49
C LYS A 144 12.30 7.57 7.98
N VAL A 145 11.20 7.90 7.34
CA VAL A 145 11.18 8.15 5.89
C VAL A 145 11.87 9.49 5.57
N ASP A 146 11.61 10.54 6.37
CA ASP A 146 12.26 11.83 6.21
C ASP A 146 13.79 11.76 6.44
N ALA A 147 14.25 10.97 7.42
CA ALA A 147 15.67 10.76 7.69
C ALA A 147 16.39 10.03 6.54
N ALA A 148 15.74 9.06 5.90
CA ALA A 148 16.31 8.35 4.75
C ALA A 148 16.49 9.26 3.53
N GLN A 149 15.61 10.25 3.34
CA GLN A 149 15.71 11.21 2.24
C GLN A 149 16.89 12.18 2.40
N THR A 150 17.17 12.62 3.62
CA THR A 150 18.28 13.54 3.91
C THR A 150 19.64 12.90 3.64
N HIS A 151 19.79 11.61 3.88
CA HIS A 151 21.05 10.89 3.60
C HIS A 151 21.30 10.70 2.10
N THR A 152 20.27 10.51 1.28
CA THR A 152 20.44 10.32 -0.16
C THR A 152 20.76 11.62 -0.90
N SER A 153 20.32 12.75 -0.37
CA SER A 153 20.60 14.08 -0.96
C SER A 153 21.99 14.63 -0.60
N GLY A 154 22.62 14.12 0.46
CA GLY A 154 23.94 14.59 0.93
C GLY A 154 25.13 13.98 0.18
N ASP A 155 24.95 12.87 -0.54
CA ASP A 155 26.07 12.15 -1.18
C ASP A 155 26.32 12.58 -2.64
N ALA A 156 25.56 13.55 -3.14
CA ALA A 156 25.85 14.25 -4.39
C ALA A 156 26.88 15.37 -4.15
N ALA A 157 28.08 15.02 -3.66
CA ALA A 157 29.20 15.95 -3.62
C ALA A 157 29.55 16.38 -5.04
N PRO A 158 29.69 17.70 -5.33
CA PRO A 158 30.04 18.17 -6.66
C PRO A 158 31.42 17.63 -7.01
N ALA A 159 31.48 16.88 -8.12
CA ALA A 159 32.74 16.50 -8.75
C ALA A 159 33.60 17.73 -8.91
N ARG A 160 34.67 17.84 -8.12
CA ARG A 160 35.71 18.86 -8.27
C ARG A 160 36.20 18.82 -9.70
N ARG A 161 35.90 19.86 -10.45
CA ARG A 161 36.61 20.18 -11.70
C ARG A 161 38.08 20.41 -11.33
N LEU A 162 38.91 19.46 -11.67
CA LEU A 162 40.35 19.67 -11.77
C LEU A 162 40.59 20.34 -13.14
N SER A 163 40.89 21.62 -13.09
CA SER A 163 41.50 22.38 -14.18
C SER A 163 43.00 22.14 -14.21
#